data_b6995b68325189a16b76381ca8782980
#
_entry.id   b6995b68325189a16b76381ca8782980
#
_cell.length_a   1.000
_cell.length_b   1.000
_cell.length_c   1.000
_cell.angle_alpha   90.00
_cell.angle_beta   90.00
_cell.angle_gamma   90.00
#
_symmetry.space_group_name_H-M   'P 1'
#
loop_
_entity.id
_entity.type
_entity.pdbx_description
1 polymer ?
#
loop_
_entity_poly.entity_id
_entity_poly.type
_entity_poly.pdbx_seq_one_letter_code
_entity_poly.pdbx_strand_id
1 'polypeptide(L)'
;MKNGIVKNVTNESLEYVKSRNAIPDKAHNEYLQIAVTLGIPALILYVVFLSMIIFPNLKNIFKQKSIFIMLSIIGSYLVQAFFNISTIGIAPMFWFALGIMDNKKIIKDGGNNEV
;
A
#
# COMPACT_ATOMS: atom_id res chain seq x y z
N MET A 1 20.64 33.00 -40.24
CA MET A 1 20.49 33.22 -38.79
C MET A 1 19.16 32.74 -38.21
N LYS A 2 18.02 33.04 -38.83
CA LYS A 2 16.71 32.62 -38.29
C LYS A 2 16.50 31.09 -38.19
N ASN A 3 17.04 30.30 -39.13
CA ASN A 3 16.86 28.82 -39.13
C ASN A 3 17.63 28.10 -38.03
N GLY A 4 18.72 28.65 -37.51
CA GLY A 4 19.48 28.05 -36.40
C GLY A 4 18.78 28.19 -35.06
N ILE A 5 18.18 29.36 -34.81
CA ILE A 5 17.45 29.66 -33.58
C ILE A 5 16.19 28.81 -33.47
N VAL A 6 15.43 28.66 -34.57
CA VAL A 6 14.23 27.83 -34.60
C VAL A 6 14.54 26.33 -34.34
N LYS A 7 15.64 25.81 -34.90
CA LYS A 7 16.06 24.43 -34.65
C LYS A 7 16.47 24.21 -33.21
N ASN A 8 17.17 25.14 -32.58
CA ASN A 8 17.57 25.00 -31.17
C ASN A 8 16.36 25.02 -30.23
N VAL A 9 15.41 25.94 -30.44
CA VAL A 9 14.17 26.01 -29.66
C VAL A 9 13.33 24.74 -29.82
N THR A 10 13.28 24.15 -31.02
CA THR A 10 12.55 22.91 -31.27
C THR A 10 13.21 21.72 -30.56
N ASN A 11 14.54 21.64 -30.57
CA ASN A 11 15.28 20.58 -29.90
C ASN A 11 15.13 20.68 -28.36
N GLU A 12 15.27 21.87 -27.79
CA GLU A 12 15.03 22.09 -26.35
C GLU A 12 13.61 21.74 -25.93
N SER A 13 12.62 22.15 -26.72
CA SER A 13 11.22 21.80 -26.40
C SER A 13 10.94 20.32 -26.52
N LEU A 14 11.55 19.63 -27.47
CA LEU A 14 11.46 18.16 -27.60
C LEU A 14 12.15 17.43 -26.45
N GLU A 15 13.31 17.88 -26.01
CA GLU A 15 13.99 17.33 -24.83
C GLU A 15 13.16 17.58 -23.56
N TYR A 16 12.56 18.76 -23.42
CA TYR A 16 11.70 19.08 -22.29
C TYR A 16 10.43 18.23 -22.26
N VAL A 17 9.81 17.98 -23.40
CA VAL A 17 8.65 17.05 -23.52
C VAL A 17 9.08 15.63 -23.28
N LYS A 18 10.24 15.20 -23.77
CA LYS A 18 10.78 13.85 -23.54
C LYS A 18 11.12 13.62 -22.07
N SER A 19 11.68 14.60 -21.37
CA SER A 19 11.94 14.53 -19.94
C SER A 19 10.67 14.54 -19.10
N ARG A 20 9.61 15.22 -19.56
CA ARG A 20 8.28 15.17 -18.91
C ARG A 20 7.57 13.83 -19.13
N ASN A 21 7.75 13.21 -20.28
CA ASN A 21 7.21 11.88 -20.57
C ASN A 21 8.02 10.75 -19.93
N ALA A 22 9.24 11.01 -19.47
CA ALA A 22 9.96 10.20 -18.51
C ALA A 22 9.48 10.45 -17.07
N ILE A 23 8.15 10.49 -16.87
CA ILE A 23 7.56 10.29 -15.54
C ILE A 23 8.04 8.90 -15.12
N PRO A 24 8.84 8.79 -14.04
CA PRO A 24 9.23 7.48 -13.57
C PRO A 24 7.96 6.68 -13.38
N ASP A 25 7.84 5.60 -14.12
CA ASP A 25 6.74 4.67 -14.02
C ASP A 25 6.61 4.31 -12.55
N LYS A 26 5.43 4.50 -11.97
CA LYS A 26 5.22 4.29 -10.54
C LYS A 26 5.72 2.90 -10.21
N ALA A 27 6.55 2.79 -9.20
CA ALA A 27 7.02 1.50 -8.74
C ALA A 27 5.80 0.59 -8.52
N HIS A 28 5.74 -0.53 -9.24
CA HIS A 28 4.66 -1.52 -9.14
C HIS A 28 4.75 -2.31 -7.81
N ASN A 29 5.09 -1.61 -6.73
CA ASN A 29 5.26 -2.16 -5.40
C ASN A 29 5.01 -1.04 -4.39
N GLU A 30 3.97 -1.19 -3.56
CA GLU A 30 3.59 -0.18 -2.56
C GLU A 30 4.71 0.07 -1.54
N TYR A 31 5.41 -0.97 -1.12
CA TYR A 31 6.51 -0.83 -0.15
C TYR A 31 7.68 -0.04 -0.73
N LEU A 32 8.01 -0.28 -2.00
CA LEU A 32 9.03 0.47 -2.70
C LEU A 32 8.60 1.93 -2.91
N GLN A 33 7.32 2.15 -3.20
CA GLN A 33 6.75 3.49 -3.33
C GLN A 33 6.86 4.27 -2.02
N ILE A 34 6.54 3.66 -0.89
CA ILE A 34 6.70 4.27 0.45
C ILE A 34 8.18 4.59 0.72
N ALA A 35 9.09 3.64 0.43
CA ALA A 35 10.51 3.84 0.65
C ALA A 35 11.10 4.98 -0.18
N VAL A 36 10.68 5.11 -1.44
CA VAL A 36 11.17 6.15 -2.37
C VAL A 36 10.54 7.51 -2.05
N THR A 37 9.25 7.55 -1.69
CA THR A 37 8.51 8.80 -1.52
C THR A 37 8.66 9.38 -0.12
N LEU A 38 8.58 8.55 0.91
CA LEU A 38 8.61 8.95 2.32
C LEU A 38 9.92 8.58 3.02
N GLY A 39 10.76 7.78 2.39
CA GLY A 39 12.04 7.33 2.91
C GLY A 39 11.98 6.00 3.67
N ILE A 40 13.16 5.41 3.86
CA ILE A 40 13.33 4.13 4.56
C ILE A 40 12.76 4.15 6.00
N PRO A 41 12.91 5.22 6.80
CA PRO A 41 12.34 5.27 8.15
C PRO A 41 10.81 5.09 8.16
N ALA A 42 10.10 5.68 7.20
CA ALA A 42 8.65 5.55 7.08
C ALA A 42 8.23 4.12 6.72
N LEU A 43 8.99 3.45 5.85
CA LEU A 43 8.76 2.04 5.54
C LEU A 43 8.92 1.15 6.78
N ILE A 44 9.95 1.38 7.57
CA ILE A 44 10.19 0.62 8.82
C ILE A 44 9.02 0.83 9.79
N LEU A 45 8.60 2.07 10.02
CA LEU A 45 7.46 2.36 10.89
C LEU A 45 6.16 1.69 10.40
N TYR A 46 5.92 1.70 9.09
CA TYR A 46 4.78 1.03 8.47
C TYR A 46 4.79 -0.48 8.74
N VAL A 47 5.91 -1.15 8.51
CA VAL A 47 6.07 -2.59 8.75
C VAL A 47 5.94 -2.93 10.23
N VAL A 48 6.53 -2.13 11.12
CA VAL A 48 6.41 -2.31 12.59
C VAL A 48 4.95 -2.17 13.02
N PHE A 49 4.25 -1.14 12.55
CA PHE A 49 2.85 -0.91 12.85
C PHE A 49 1.97 -2.10 12.43
N LEU A 50 2.12 -2.59 11.20
CA LEU A 50 1.40 -3.78 10.72
C LEU A 50 1.71 -5.01 11.57
N SER A 51 2.98 -5.21 11.91
CA SER A 51 3.41 -6.33 12.73
C SER A 51 2.77 -6.31 14.12
N MET A 52 2.70 -5.14 14.77
CA MET A 52 2.07 -4.99 16.09
C MET A 52 0.59 -5.37 16.10
N ILE A 53 -0.12 -5.19 15.00
CA ILE A 53 -1.54 -5.57 14.88
C ILE A 53 -1.67 -7.05 14.51
N ILE A 54 -0.87 -7.55 13.58
CA ILE A 54 -1.01 -8.89 13.01
C ILE A 54 -0.52 -9.97 14.01
N PHE A 55 0.65 -9.81 14.61
CA PHE A 55 1.26 -10.84 15.46
C PHE A 55 0.41 -11.28 16.66
N PRO A 56 -0.21 -10.39 17.45
CA PRO A 56 -1.04 -10.82 18.57
C PRO A 56 -2.24 -11.66 18.12
N ASN A 57 -2.80 -11.34 16.96
CA ASN A 57 -3.98 -11.99 16.43
C ASN A 57 -3.66 -13.32 15.73
N LEU A 58 -2.43 -13.50 15.26
CA LEU A 58 -1.98 -14.73 14.60
C LEU A 58 -2.06 -15.96 15.54
N LYS A 59 -1.82 -15.76 16.83
CA LYS A 59 -1.92 -16.83 17.84
C LYS A 59 -3.35 -17.34 18.03
N ASN A 60 -4.34 -16.54 17.72
CA ASN A 60 -5.75 -16.85 17.89
C ASN A 60 -6.50 -17.18 16.59
N ILE A 61 -5.76 -17.28 15.47
CA ILE A 61 -6.33 -17.48 14.13
C ILE A 61 -7.25 -18.72 14.03
N PHE A 62 -6.90 -19.80 14.72
CA PHE A 62 -7.66 -21.04 14.71
C PHE A 62 -8.75 -21.11 15.79
N LYS A 63 -8.78 -20.14 16.71
CA LYS A 63 -9.75 -20.12 17.81
C LYS A 63 -11.01 -19.32 17.47
N GLN A 64 -10.90 -18.36 16.58
CA GLN A 64 -12.01 -17.48 16.24
C GLN A 64 -12.07 -17.28 14.72
N LYS A 65 -13.20 -17.66 14.14
CA LYS A 65 -13.46 -17.58 12.70
C LYS A 65 -13.38 -16.14 12.16
N SER A 66 -13.84 -15.18 12.97
CA SER A 66 -13.74 -13.75 12.62
C SER A 66 -12.31 -13.28 12.45
N ILE A 67 -11.37 -13.73 13.30
CA ILE A 67 -9.94 -13.41 13.20
C ILE A 67 -9.36 -14.02 11.93
N PHE A 68 -9.73 -15.27 11.62
CA PHE A 68 -9.28 -15.93 10.40
C PHE A 68 -9.69 -15.18 9.13
N ILE A 69 -10.95 -14.75 9.05
CA ILE A 69 -11.47 -13.97 7.91
C ILE A 69 -10.73 -12.62 7.78
N MET A 70 -10.60 -11.87 8.88
CA MET A 70 -9.93 -10.57 8.87
C MET A 70 -8.46 -10.70 8.49
N LEU A 71 -7.76 -11.69 9.02
CA LEU A 71 -6.35 -11.94 8.70
C LEU A 71 -6.15 -12.37 7.24
N SER A 72 -7.11 -13.12 6.68
CA SER A 72 -7.09 -13.49 5.26
C SER A 72 -7.25 -12.27 4.35
N ILE A 73 -8.14 -11.32 4.69
CA ILE A 73 -8.31 -10.07 3.95
C ILE A 73 -7.03 -9.24 4.00
N ILE A 74 -6.46 -9.05 5.18
CA ILE A 74 -5.22 -8.29 5.38
C ILE A 74 -4.06 -8.95 4.66
N GLY A 75 -3.90 -10.28 4.78
CA GLY A 75 -2.85 -11.03 4.11
C GLY A 75 -2.93 -10.93 2.59
N SER A 76 -4.13 -11.06 2.02
CA SER A 76 -4.36 -10.90 0.58
C SER A 76 -3.97 -9.51 0.09
N TYR A 77 -4.32 -8.48 0.85
CA TYR A 77 -3.93 -7.10 0.52
C TYR A 77 -2.41 -6.92 0.56
N LEU A 78 -1.73 -7.44 1.59
CA LEU A 78 -0.28 -7.31 1.71
C LEU A 78 0.48 -8.01 0.57
N VAL A 79 -0.01 -9.17 0.13
CA VAL A 79 0.53 -9.86 -1.06
C VAL A 79 0.29 -9.03 -2.32
N GLN A 80 -0.91 -8.50 -2.49
CA GLN A 80 -1.25 -7.65 -3.64
C GLN A 80 -0.40 -6.37 -3.66
N ALA A 81 -0.17 -5.73 -2.51
CA ALA A 81 0.63 -4.53 -2.36
C ALA A 81 2.11 -4.75 -2.76
N PHE A 82 2.60 -5.98 -2.64
CA PHE A 82 3.95 -6.35 -3.09
C PHE A 82 4.08 -6.36 -4.62
N PHE A 83 3.02 -6.80 -5.33
CA PHE A 83 3.04 -6.93 -6.79
C PHE A 83 2.39 -5.74 -7.50
N ASN A 84 1.66 -4.89 -6.81
CA ASN A 84 0.91 -3.81 -7.40
C ASN A 84 0.86 -2.58 -6.48
N ILE A 85 0.55 -1.42 -7.07
CA ILE A 85 0.30 -0.19 -6.33
C ILE A 85 -1.08 -0.28 -5.68
N SER A 86 -1.18 0.15 -4.42
CA SER A 86 -2.44 0.30 -3.72
C SER A 86 -3.44 1.10 -4.56
N THR A 87 -4.57 0.49 -4.88
CA THR A 87 -5.66 1.19 -5.56
C THR A 87 -6.54 1.90 -4.55
N ILE A 88 -6.98 3.12 -4.91
CA ILE A 88 -7.82 3.98 -4.05
C ILE A 88 -9.09 3.24 -3.58
N GLY A 89 -9.60 2.30 -4.36
CA GLY A 89 -10.82 1.54 -4.00
C GLY A 89 -10.60 0.46 -2.93
N ILE A 90 -9.42 -0.12 -2.83
CA ILE A 90 -9.14 -1.26 -1.93
C ILE A 90 -8.50 -0.80 -0.62
N ALA A 91 -7.72 0.27 -0.63
CA ALA A 91 -7.05 0.80 0.55
C ALA A 91 -7.98 1.08 1.74
N PRO A 92 -9.17 1.70 1.58
CA PRO A 92 -10.10 1.91 2.69
C PRO A 92 -10.57 0.61 3.35
N MET A 93 -10.79 -0.45 2.58
CA MET A 93 -11.21 -1.75 3.12
C MET A 93 -10.11 -2.39 3.96
N PHE A 94 -8.87 -2.25 3.55
CA PHE A 94 -7.70 -2.71 4.30
C PHE A 94 -7.57 -1.98 5.66
N TRP A 95 -7.67 -0.66 5.67
CA TRP A 95 -7.60 0.14 6.90
C TRP A 95 -8.78 -0.14 7.83
N PHE A 96 -9.98 -0.36 7.27
CA PHE A 96 -11.16 -0.75 8.02
C PHE A 96 -10.98 -2.14 8.69
N ALA A 97 -10.46 -3.12 7.95
CA ALA A 97 -10.18 -4.45 8.48
C ALA A 97 -9.11 -4.42 9.59
N LEU A 98 -8.06 -3.60 9.44
CA LEU A 98 -7.06 -3.37 10.49
C LEU A 98 -7.68 -2.77 11.75
N GLY A 99 -8.56 -1.76 11.61
CA GLY A 99 -9.23 -1.11 12.73
C GLY A 99 -10.14 -2.06 13.50
N ILE A 100 -10.87 -2.94 12.81
CA ILE A 100 -11.68 -3.97 13.46
C ILE A 100 -10.80 -4.97 14.19
N MET A 101 -9.70 -5.39 13.58
CA MET A 101 -8.79 -6.38 14.17
C MET A 101 -8.09 -5.86 15.42
N ASP A 102 -7.79 -4.57 15.49
CA ASP A 102 -7.24 -3.93 16.70
C ASP A 102 -8.27 -3.83 17.83
N ASN A 103 -9.57 -3.77 17.50
CA ASN A 103 -10.65 -3.70 18.48
C ASN A 103 -11.06 -5.09 18.99
N LYS A 104 -10.37 -5.55 20.05
CA LYS A 104 -10.62 -6.85 20.69
C LYS A 104 -12.06 -7.09 21.13
N LYS A 105 -12.83 -6.03 21.40
CA LYS A 105 -14.23 -6.12 21.82
C LYS A 105 -15.12 -6.59 20.66
N ILE A 106 -14.98 -6.03 19.48
CA ILE A 106 -15.74 -6.41 18.30
C ILE A 106 -15.49 -7.86 17.92
N ILE A 107 -14.21 -8.29 17.97
CA ILE A 107 -13.84 -9.67 17.65
C ILE A 107 -14.44 -10.66 18.63
N LYS A 108 -14.46 -10.33 19.92
CA LYS A 108 -15.01 -11.20 20.97
C LYS A 108 -16.54 -11.33 20.89
N ASP A 109 -17.24 -10.26 20.61
CA ASP A 109 -18.70 -10.26 20.46
C ASP A 109 -19.14 -11.00 19.19
N GLY A 110 -18.38 -10.88 18.07
CA GLY A 110 -18.64 -11.62 16.84
C GLY A 110 -18.47 -13.13 16.99
N GLY A 111 -17.55 -13.59 17.85
CA GLY A 111 -17.33 -15.02 18.14
C GLY A 111 -18.44 -15.65 19.02
N ASN A 112 -19.14 -14.87 19.81
CA ASN A 112 -20.20 -15.37 20.70
C ASN A 112 -21.57 -15.53 20.01
N ASN A 113 -21.76 -14.95 18.84
CA ASN A 113 -23.02 -15.01 18.08
C ASN A 113 -23.04 -16.18 17.07
N GLU A 114 -22.00 -16.99 17.00
CA GLU A 114 -21.90 -18.15 16.08
C GLU A 114 -22.18 -19.51 16.76
N VAL A 115 -22.90 -19.49 17.88
CA VAL A 115 -23.35 -20.73 18.55
C VAL A 115 -24.81 -21.01 18.21
#